data_8ed149f7f878234ada6ba08a1a6e0694
#
_entry.id   8ed149f7f878234ada6ba08a1a6e0694
#
_cell.length_a   1.000
_cell.length_b   1.000
_cell.length_c   1.000
_cell.angle_alpha   90.00
_cell.angle_beta   90.00
_cell.angle_gamma   90.00
#
_symmetry.space_group_name_H-M   'P 1'
#
loop_
_entity.id
_entity.type
_entity.pdbx_description
1 polymer ?
#
loop_
_entity_poly.entity_id
_entity_poly.type
_entity_poly.pdbx_seq_one_letter_code
_entity_poly.pdbx_strand_id
1 'polypeptide(L)'
;MKLSDFDFNLPSELIAYEPVAQRDQSNLILPFDNNKVVKFANIIDYLNPGDVMVFNDSRVINSKITLEKSGTKININLNKPSLTQNSWRAFAKPARKLIIGDEFFFGNHKLVITDKFEFGEIEVNFVLRDIEVFTFLDQYGQVPLPLYIKRPPKNELDVQRYQTVYSREKGSVAAPTAGLHFTLELLEQIKAKNVTIQFITLHVGAGTFLPVKTENIYTHKMHSEYSYISPLVAETINKAKSENRRIISVGTTALRSLESFSRNGKLYHGAKETDIFITPGYKFQIVDSLITNFHLPKSTLFMLVCAFSGIGEVKNLYKYAIDNKMRFFSYGDAMMLHRKTH
;
A
#
# COMPACT_ATOMS: atom_id res chain seq x y z
N MET A 1 -22.41 2.88 -9.79
CA MET A 1 -22.21 3.84 -8.69
C MET A 1 -21.38 5.00 -9.20
N LYS A 2 -21.58 6.19 -8.64
CA LYS A 2 -20.82 7.40 -9.01
C LYS A 2 -19.67 7.62 -8.05
N LEU A 3 -18.63 8.31 -8.52
CA LEU A 3 -17.49 8.71 -7.69
C LEU A 3 -17.93 9.58 -6.48
N SER A 4 -18.96 10.41 -6.68
CA SER A 4 -19.57 11.23 -5.62
C SER A 4 -20.18 10.40 -4.47
N ASP A 5 -20.56 9.14 -4.70
CA ASP A 5 -21.07 8.26 -3.65
C ASP A 5 -20.00 7.95 -2.59
N PHE A 6 -18.73 8.17 -2.93
CA PHE A 6 -17.55 7.93 -2.08
C PHE A 6 -16.89 9.24 -1.63
N ASP A 7 -17.64 10.34 -1.66
CA ASP A 7 -17.16 11.62 -1.18
C ASP A 7 -17.53 11.86 0.29
N PHE A 8 -16.65 12.58 0.99
CA PHE A 8 -16.89 13.11 2.32
C PHE A 8 -15.97 14.31 2.57
N ASN A 9 -16.38 15.20 3.47
CA ASN A 9 -15.56 16.34 3.84
C ASN A 9 -14.47 15.93 4.84
N LEU A 10 -13.22 15.96 4.44
CA LEU A 10 -12.06 15.69 5.29
C LEU A 10 -11.29 16.99 5.56
N PRO A 11 -11.28 17.50 6.80
CA PRO A 11 -10.45 18.63 7.19
C PRO A 11 -8.96 18.32 6.96
N SER A 12 -8.25 19.22 6.30
CA SER A 12 -6.85 19.03 5.92
C SER A 12 -5.90 18.85 7.11
N GLU A 13 -6.24 19.44 8.26
CA GLU A 13 -5.52 19.33 9.53
C GLU A 13 -5.53 17.92 10.13
N LEU A 14 -6.47 17.08 9.73
CA LEU A 14 -6.52 15.67 10.16
C LEU A 14 -5.60 14.75 9.36
N ILE A 15 -5.04 15.21 8.24
CA ILE A 15 -4.10 14.44 7.44
C ILE A 15 -2.75 14.42 8.15
N ALA A 16 -2.26 13.22 8.49
CA ALA A 16 -1.00 13.05 9.21
C ALA A 16 0.20 13.15 8.26
N TYR A 17 1.00 14.20 8.40
CA TYR A 17 2.24 14.40 7.62
C TYR A 17 3.47 13.74 8.26
N GLU A 18 3.38 13.35 9.52
CA GLU A 18 4.44 12.68 10.28
C GLU A 18 3.86 11.51 11.09
N PRO A 19 4.65 10.43 11.27
CA PRO A 19 4.23 9.33 12.13
C PRO A 19 4.23 9.73 13.60
N VAL A 20 3.48 9.02 14.43
CA VAL A 20 3.60 9.10 15.90
C VAL A 20 5.00 8.66 16.34
N ALA A 21 5.47 9.11 17.51
CA ALA A 21 6.80 8.79 18.00
C ALA A 21 7.07 7.28 18.06
N GLN A 22 6.17 6.53 18.67
CA GLN A 22 6.21 5.06 18.71
C GLN A 22 5.12 4.50 17.80
N ARG A 23 5.45 3.46 16.98
CA ARG A 23 4.56 2.92 15.94
C ARG A 23 3.20 2.47 16.47
N ASP A 24 3.21 1.75 17.58
CA ASP A 24 2.06 1.13 18.23
C ASP A 24 1.25 2.07 19.15
N GLN A 25 1.66 3.35 19.25
CA GLN A 25 0.96 4.38 20.02
C GLN A 25 -0.03 5.21 19.19
N SER A 26 -0.21 4.90 17.90
CA SER A 26 -1.33 5.42 17.11
C SER A 26 -2.67 4.92 17.71
N ASN A 27 -3.76 5.57 17.36
CA ASN A 27 -5.06 5.09 17.77
C ASN A 27 -5.57 3.98 16.83
N LEU A 28 -6.33 3.05 17.41
CA LEU A 28 -7.07 2.00 16.70
C LEU A 28 -8.54 2.13 17.07
N ILE A 29 -9.41 2.34 16.07
CA ILE A 29 -10.86 2.32 16.29
C ILE A 29 -11.44 0.95 15.99
N LEU A 30 -12.42 0.55 16.81
CA LEU A 30 -13.09 -0.74 16.81
C LEU A 30 -14.60 -0.53 16.61
N PRO A 31 -15.11 -0.47 15.37
CA PRO A 31 -16.51 -0.18 15.11
C PRO A 31 -17.47 -1.23 15.71
N PHE A 32 -17.02 -2.48 15.78
CA PHE A 32 -17.78 -3.60 16.35
C PHE A 32 -17.85 -3.55 17.89
N ASP A 33 -17.09 -2.67 18.55
CA ASP A 33 -17.12 -2.39 19.99
C ASP A 33 -17.51 -0.92 20.23
N ASN A 34 -18.66 -0.51 19.71
CA ASN A 34 -19.25 0.84 19.84
C ASN A 34 -18.30 2.00 19.47
N ASN A 35 -17.51 1.83 18.42
CA ASN A 35 -16.47 2.77 17.99
C ASN A 35 -15.43 3.07 19.09
N LYS A 36 -15.16 2.10 19.95
CA LYS A 36 -14.13 2.23 20.98
C LYS A 36 -12.78 2.54 20.34
N VAL A 37 -12.09 3.52 20.89
CA VAL A 37 -10.75 3.92 20.48
C VAL A 37 -9.76 3.46 21.54
N VAL A 38 -8.75 2.70 21.12
CA VAL A 38 -7.66 2.21 21.96
C VAL A 38 -6.32 2.54 21.34
N LYS A 39 -5.19 2.33 22.06
CA LYS A 39 -3.88 2.37 21.42
C LYS A 39 -3.67 1.13 20.56
N PHE A 40 -2.95 1.27 19.45
CA PHE A 40 -2.74 0.17 18.51
C PHE A 40 -2.07 -1.06 19.18
N ALA A 41 -1.20 -0.84 20.17
CA ALA A 41 -0.62 -1.91 20.99
C ALA A 41 -1.68 -2.84 21.60
N ASN A 42 -2.86 -2.34 21.94
CA ASN A 42 -3.95 -3.12 22.51
C ASN A 42 -4.69 -4.00 21.49
N ILE A 43 -4.29 -4.01 20.22
CA ILE A 43 -4.88 -4.88 19.19
C ILE A 43 -4.86 -6.36 19.62
N ILE A 44 -3.86 -6.73 20.42
CA ILE A 44 -3.70 -8.09 20.94
C ILE A 44 -4.95 -8.57 21.70
N ASP A 45 -5.68 -7.67 22.37
CA ASP A 45 -6.88 -8.00 23.14
C ASP A 45 -8.04 -8.45 22.24
N TYR A 46 -7.99 -8.11 20.95
CA TYR A 46 -9.02 -8.37 19.93
C TYR A 46 -8.66 -9.51 18.98
N LEU A 47 -7.53 -10.17 19.24
CA LEU A 47 -7.09 -11.36 18.53
C LEU A 47 -7.41 -12.62 19.33
N ASN A 48 -7.77 -13.71 18.65
CA ASN A 48 -8.04 -15.00 19.25
C ASN A 48 -6.92 -15.99 18.94
N PRO A 49 -6.57 -16.91 19.85
CA PRO A 49 -5.73 -18.04 19.51
C PRO A 49 -6.26 -18.76 18.27
N GLY A 50 -5.38 -19.05 17.32
CA GLY A 50 -5.74 -19.67 16.06
C GLY A 50 -6.04 -18.70 14.92
N ASP A 51 -6.21 -17.41 15.14
CA ASP A 51 -6.30 -16.42 14.07
C ASP A 51 -5.09 -16.50 13.13
N VAL A 52 -5.27 -16.12 11.86
CA VAL A 52 -4.18 -15.99 10.88
C VAL A 52 -4.12 -14.54 10.43
N MET A 53 -3.04 -13.85 10.76
CA MET A 53 -2.76 -12.49 10.31
C MET A 53 -1.86 -12.51 9.07
N VAL A 54 -2.26 -11.81 8.02
CA VAL A 54 -1.52 -11.78 6.74
C VAL A 54 -1.03 -10.37 6.47
N PHE A 55 0.28 -10.24 6.30
CA PHE A 55 1.00 -8.99 6.09
C PHE A 55 1.58 -8.92 4.68
N ASN A 56 1.77 -7.71 4.17
CA ASN A 56 2.53 -7.47 2.94
C ASN A 56 3.98 -7.12 3.31
N ASP A 57 4.94 -7.97 2.93
CA ASP A 57 6.36 -7.82 3.25
C ASP A 57 7.18 -7.04 2.22
N SER A 58 6.51 -6.40 1.27
CA SER A 58 7.21 -5.59 0.27
C SER A 58 8.00 -4.46 0.92
N ARG A 59 9.21 -4.22 0.40
CA ARG A 59 10.14 -3.18 0.85
C ARG A 59 10.15 -2.03 -0.13
N VAL A 60 9.97 -0.82 0.38
CA VAL A 60 10.05 0.41 -0.42
C VAL A 60 11.48 0.62 -0.90
N ILE A 61 11.64 0.89 -2.20
CA ILE A 61 12.91 1.25 -2.82
C ILE A 61 13.03 2.76 -2.94
N ASN A 62 14.25 3.29 -3.05
CA ASN A 62 14.51 4.71 -3.26
C ASN A 62 14.17 5.12 -4.71
N SER A 63 12.91 4.97 -5.10
CA SER A 63 12.43 5.04 -6.48
C SER A 63 12.39 6.45 -7.06
N LYS A 64 12.60 7.50 -6.26
CA LYS A 64 12.60 8.89 -6.74
C LYS A 64 14.01 9.31 -7.15
N ILE A 65 14.20 9.68 -8.42
CA ILE A 65 15.46 10.18 -8.96
C ILE A 65 15.24 11.58 -9.52
N THR A 66 16.18 12.49 -9.28
CA THR A 66 16.16 13.83 -9.86
C THR A 66 17.16 13.89 -11.00
N LEU A 67 16.68 14.17 -12.21
CA LEU A 67 17.47 14.43 -13.41
C LEU A 67 17.60 15.93 -13.61
N GLU A 68 18.65 16.35 -14.32
CA GLU A 68 18.81 17.74 -14.73
C GLU A 68 19.03 17.82 -16.25
N LYS A 69 18.23 18.65 -16.93
CA LYS A 69 18.34 18.90 -18.36
C LYS A 69 18.19 20.38 -18.64
N SER A 70 19.23 21.01 -19.22
CA SER A 70 19.23 22.44 -19.59
C SER A 70 18.76 23.35 -18.41
N GLY A 71 19.34 23.12 -17.22
CA GLY A 71 19.00 23.88 -15.99
C GLY A 71 17.63 23.56 -15.40
N THR A 72 16.89 22.59 -15.97
CA THR A 72 15.58 22.19 -15.44
C THR A 72 15.72 20.87 -14.68
N LYS A 73 15.28 20.88 -13.40
CA LYS A 73 15.16 19.66 -12.60
C LYS A 73 13.90 18.87 -13.02
N ILE A 74 14.08 17.61 -13.31
CA ILE A 74 13.02 16.66 -13.68
C ILE A 74 13.03 15.54 -12.66
N ASN A 75 11.93 15.39 -11.92
CA ASN A 75 11.77 14.28 -10.97
C ASN A 75 11.16 13.10 -11.70
N ILE A 76 11.78 11.95 -11.61
CA ILE A 76 11.19 10.68 -12.01
C ILE A 76 10.89 9.83 -10.78
N ASN A 77 9.74 9.14 -10.79
CA ASN A 77 9.38 8.16 -9.78
C ASN A 77 9.19 6.82 -10.49
N LEU A 78 10.04 5.85 -10.19
CA LEU A 78 9.88 4.50 -10.72
C LEU A 78 8.51 3.95 -10.33
N ASN A 79 7.92 3.15 -11.20
CA ASN A 79 6.59 2.57 -10.99
C ASN A 79 6.68 1.05 -10.91
N LYS A 80 7.19 0.41 -11.96
CA LYS A 80 7.39 -1.04 -12.02
C LYS A 80 8.50 -1.40 -13.01
N PRO A 81 9.14 -2.58 -12.85
CA PRO A 81 10.06 -3.09 -13.88
C PRO A 81 9.36 -3.23 -15.23
N SER A 82 10.11 -3.00 -16.31
CA SER A 82 9.69 -3.26 -17.68
C SER A 82 10.07 -4.68 -18.12
N LEU A 83 9.64 -5.10 -19.31
CA LEU A 83 10.02 -6.39 -19.88
C LEU A 83 11.49 -6.45 -20.29
N THR A 84 12.07 -5.29 -20.61
CA THR A 84 13.50 -5.18 -20.98
C THR A 84 14.34 -5.17 -19.71
N GLN A 85 15.41 -5.94 -19.69
CA GLN A 85 16.33 -6.02 -18.56
C GLN A 85 16.84 -4.63 -18.16
N ASN A 86 16.90 -4.38 -16.86
CA ASN A 86 17.30 -3.10 -16.27
C ASN A 86 16.47 -1.89 -16.72
N SER A 87 15.28 -2.11 -17.28
CA SER A 87 14.36 -1.04 -17.67
C SER A 87 13.19 -0.95 -16.70
N TRP A 88 12.74 0.27 -16.45
CA TRP A 88 11.62 0.57 -15.54
C TRP A 88 10.66 1.56 -16.18
N ARG A 89 9.38 1.32 -15.97
CA ARG A 89 8.35 2.33 -16.18
C ARG A 89 8.42 3.33 -15.02
N ALA A 90 8.30 4.62 -15.32
CA ALA A 90 8.40 5.70 -14.34
C ALA A 90 7.47 6.85 -14.70
N PHE A 91 7.01 7.62 -13.73
CA PHE A 91 6.32 8.89 -13.94
C PHE A 91 7.33 10.03 -13.84
N ALA A 92 7.35 10.91 -14.85
CA ALA A 92 8.23 12.05 -14.91
C ALA A 92 7.48 13.38 -14.76
N LYS A 93 8.09 14.35 -14.07
CA LYS A 93 7.54 15.70 -13.95
C LYS A 93 8.66 16.74 -13.96
N PRO A 94 8.70 17.64 -14.96
CA PRO A 94 7.88 17.75 -16.17
C PRO A 94 8.29 16.79 -17.29
N ALA A 95 7.46 15.82 -17.66
CA ALA A 95 7.76 14.80 -18.68
C ALA A 95 7.97 15.39 -20.10
N ARG A 96 7.38 16.56 -20.39
CA ARG A 96 7.50 17.23 -21.70
C ARG A 96 8.96 17.64 -22.05
N LYS A 97 9.82 17.78 -21.03
CA LYS A 97 11.23 18.15 -21.20
C LYS A 97 12.11 16.96 -21.62
N LEU A 98 11.63 15.73 -21.43
CA LEU A 98 12.34 14.52 -21.81
C LEU A 98 12.00 14.12 -23.25
N ILE A 99 13.02 13.65 -23.98
CA ILE A 99 12.88 13.02 -25.30
C ILE A 99 13.51 11.62 -25.27
N ILE A 100 13.06 10.75 -26.15
CA ILE A 100 13.66 9.42 -26.33
C ILE A 100 15.12 9.60 -26.75
N GLY A 101 16.03 8.84 -26.13
CA GLY A 101 17.46 8.95 -26.32
C GLY A 101 18.17 9.91 -25.37
N ASP A 102 17.45 10.67 -24.51
CA ASP A 102 18.11 11.48 -23.47
C ASP A 102 18.94 10.58 -22.53
N GLU A 103 20.18 10.98 -22.28
CA GLU A 103 21.11 10.31 -21.37
C GLU A 103 21.41 11.19 -20.16
N PHE A 104 21.42 10.57 -18.97
CA PHE A 104 21.72 11.23 -17.69
C PHE A 104 22.80 10.44 -16.96
N PHE A 105 23.89 11.10 -16.60
CA PHE A 105 25.08 10.46 -16.04
C PHE A 105 25.11 10.56 -14.51
N PHE A 106 25.49 9.47 -13.85
CA PHE A 106 25.66 9.32 -12.41
C PHE A 106 27.00 8.59 -12.16
N GLY A 107 28.08 9.34 -12.08
CA GLY A 107 29.42 8.77 -12.07
C GLY A 107 29.68 7.93 -13.33
N ASN A 108 29.98 6.64 -13.16
CA ASN A 108 30.22 5.68 -14.24
C ASN A 108 28.93 5.01 -14.78
N HIS A 109 27.78 5.41 -14.28
CA HIS A 109 26.48 4.87 -14.67
C HIS A 109 25.69 5.88 -15.49
N LYS A 110 24.74 5.42 -16.27
CA LYS A 110 23.81 6.32 -16.96
C LYS A 110 22.40 5.78 -17.00
N LEU A 111 21.42 6.69 -17.04
CA LEU A 111 20.03 6.41 -17.35
C LEU A 111 19.72 6.91 -18.75
N VAL A 112 19.00 6.11 -19.52
CA VAL A 112 18.58 6.44 -20.89
C VAL A 112 17.06 6.40 -20.95
N ILE A 113 16.46 7.46 -21.50
CA ILE A 113 15.01 7.46 -21.77
C ILE A 113 14.77 6.65 -23.03
N THR A 114 14.14 5.49 -22.90
CA THR A 114 13.95 4.55 -24.03
C THR A 114 12.56 4.68 -24.67
N ASP A 115 11.55 5.14 -23.91
CA ASP A 115 10.21 5.34 -24.44
C ASP A 115 9.43 6.39 -23.64
N LYS A 116 8.30 6.88 -24.22
CA LYS A 116 7.38 7.84 -23.61
C LYS A 116 5.93 7.43 -23.86
N PHE A 117 5.12 7.55 -22.83
CA PHE A 117 3.72 7.15 -22.86
C PHE A 117 2.80 8.31 -22.43
N GLU A 118 1.53 8.05 -22.43
CA GLU A 118 0.53 9.02 -21.98
C GLU A 118 0.69 9.36 -20.50
N PHE A 119 0.09 10.46 -20.06
CA PHE A 119 0.03 10.93 -18.67
C PHE A 119 1.38 11.16 -17.98
N GLY A 120 2.45 11.35 -18.77
CA GLY A 120 3.80 11.62 -18.25
C GLY A 120 4.55 10.36 -17.82
N GLU A 121 4.08 9.19 -18.21
CA GLU A 121 4.82 7.95 -18.04
C GLU A 121 5.92 7.83 -19.08
N ILE A 122 7.08 7.31 -18.68
CA ILE A 122 8.27 7.07 -19.49
C ILE A 122 8.79 5.67 -19.23
N GLU A 123 9.65 5.17 -20.12
CA GLU A 123 10.54 4.06 -19.83
C GLU A 123 11.96 4.56 -19.70
N VAL A 124 12.66 4.10 -18.66
CA VAL A 124 14.05 4.42 -18.39
C VAL A 124 14.87 3.14 -18.30
N ASN A 125 15.96 3.07 -19.04
CA ASN A 125 16.92 1.96 -18.96
C ASN A 125 18.13 2.39 -18.13
N PHE A 126 18.55 1.51 -17.21
CA PHE A 126 19.71 1.68 -16.35
C PHE A 126 20.91 0.99 -16.98
N VAL A 127 21.85 1.75 -17.52
CA VAL A 127 23.13 1.27 -18.04
C VAL A 127 24.16 1.35 -16.91
N LEU A 128 24.28 0.27 -16.14
CA LEU A 128 25.07 0.20 -14.91
C LEU A 128 26.38 -0.56 -15.14
N ARG A 129 27.43 -0.21 -14.39
CA ARG A 129 28.71 -0.93 -14.33
C ARG A 129 28.85 -1.52 -12.93
N ASP A 130 29.03 -2.83 -12.87
CA ASP A 130 29.39 -3.59 -11.66
C ASP A 130 28.42 -3.46 -10.46
N ILE A 131 27.19 -2.92 -10.67
CA ILE A 131 26.14 -2.84 -9.66
C ILE A 131 24.78 -3.15 -10.25
N GLU A 132 23.84 -3.59 -9.39
CA GLU A 132 22.44 -3.79 -9.75
C GLU A 132 21.60 -2.51 -9.57
N VAL A 133 20.40 -2.48 -10.18
CA VAL A 133 19.48 -1.33 -10.13
C VAL A 133 19.16 -0.93 -8.68
N PHE A 134 18.93 -1.86 -7.79
CA PHE A 134 18.62 -1.53 -6.38
C PHE A 134 19.81 -0.88 -5.66
N THR A 135 21.05 -1.32 -5.94
CA THR A 135 22.27 -0.70 -5.40
C THR A 135 22.43 0.73 -5.93
N PHE A 136 22.18 0.94 -7.22
CA PHE A 136 22.16 2.28 -7.80
C PHE A 136 21.11 3.18 -7.13
N LEU A 137 19.89 2.66 -6.89
CA LEU A 137 18.83 3.41 -6.23
C LEU A 137 19.16 3.74 -4.77
N ASP A 138 19.85 2.84 -4.06
CA ASP A 138 20.31 3.09 -2.69
C ASP A 138 21.35 4.23 -2.63
N GLN A 139 22.14 4.44 -3.71
CA GLN A 139 23.17 5.49 -3.80
C GLN A 139 22.63 6.85 -4.31
N TYR A 140 21.77 6.83 -5.34
CA TYR A 140 21.38 8.03 -6.09
C TYR A 140 19.88 8.35 -5.98
N GLY A 141 19.08 7.42 -5.49
CA GLY A 141 17.65 7.58 -5.32
C GLY A 141 17.25 8.17 -3.97
N GLN A 142 16.01 8.58 -3.87
CA GLN A 142 15.38 9.06 -2.64
C GLN A 142 14.10 8.29 -2.35
N VAL A 143 13.72 8.19 -1.08
CA VAL A 143 12.46 7.59 -0.67
C VAL A 143 11.29 8.33 -1.33
N PRO A 144 10.39 7.61 -2.00
CA PRO A 144 9.21 8.20 -2.64
C PRO A 144 8.13 8.47 -1.59
N LEU A 145 8.20 9.60 -0.88
CA LEU A 145 7.12 9.97 0.02
C LEU A 145 5.82 10.24 -0.76
N PRO A 146 4.66 9.87 -0.20
CA PRO A 146 3.37 10.17 -0.81
C PRO A 146 3.21 11.65 -1.17
N LEU A 147 2.55 11.95 -2.28
CA LEU A 147 2.41 13.30 -2.83
C LEU A 147 1.72 14.31 -1.88
N TYR A 148 0.94 13.83 -0.91
CA TYR A 148 0.29 14.69 0.07
C TYR A 148 1.27 15.20 1.14
N ILE A 149 2.42 14.53 1.33
CA ILE A 149 3.49 14.98 2.23
C ILE A 149 4.29 16.08 1.53
N LYS A 150 3.88 17.31 1.76
CA LYS A 150 4.46 18.51 1.10
C LYS A 150 5.76 19.03 1.72
N ARG A 151 6.37 18.28 2.63
CA ARG A 151 7.68 18.61 3.19
C ARG A 151 8.80 17.87 2.44
N PRO A 152 10.04 18.39 2.46
CA PRO A 152 11.18 17.61 1.97
C PRO A 152 11.35 16.33 2.81
N PRO A 153 11.88 15.24 2.22
CA PRO A 153 12.22 14.04 2.98
C PRO A 153 13.19 14.39 4.12
N LYS A 154 12.88 13.92 5.32
CA LYS A 154 13.81 13.89 6.46
C LYS A 154 14.59 12.59 6.33
N ASN A 155 15.70 12.62 5.57
CA ASN A 155 16.36 11.44 4.98
C ASN A 155 16.40 10.19 5.88
N GLU A 156 17.00 10.26 7.06
CA GLU A 156 17.11 9.07 7.93
C GLU A 156 15.78 8.65 8.55
N LEU A 157 14.98 9.62 9.01
CA LEU A 157 13.69 9.35 9.65
C LEU A 157 12.71 8.71 8.68
N ASP A 158 12.58 9.26 7.46
CA ASP A 158 11.61 8.75 6.48
C ASP A 158 12.04 7.40 5.90
N VAL A 159 13.35 7.18 5.69
CA VAL A 159 13.88 5.87 5.28
C VAL A 159 13.47 4.77 6.26
N GLN A 160 13.61 5.03 7.58
CA GLN A 160 13.25 4.07 8.62
C GLN A 160 11.74 3.98 8.87
N ARG A 161 11.04 5.12 8.88
CA ARG A 161 9.64 5.19 9.32
C ARG A 161 8.64 4.87 8.20
N TYR A 162 9.02 5.05 6.92
CA TYR A 162 8.21 4.66 5.77
C TYR A 162 8.53 3.22 5.28
N GLN A 163 8.95 2.37 6.24
CA GLN A 163 9.16 0.93 6.07
C GLN A 163 8.51 0.17 7.23
N THR A 164 7.96 -1.00 6.95
CA THR A 164 7.52 -1.92 8.00
C THR A 164 8.74 -2.60 8.64
N VAL A 165 8.61 -3.00 9.91
CA VAL A 165 9.70 -3.68 10.63
C VAL A 165 10.02 -5.08 10.09
N TYR A 166 9.17 -5.61 9.23
CA TYR A 166 9.27 -6.94 8.61
C TYR A 166 9.45 -6.88 7.09
N SER A 167 9.70 -5.71 6.51
CA SER A 167 9.89 -5.54 5.05
C SER A 167 11.11 -6.32 4.55
N ARG A 168 10.93 -7.12 3.49
CA ARG A 168 11.97 -7.98 2.91
C ARG A 168 12.13 -7.79 1.41
N GLU A 169 11.05 -7.99 0.66
CA GLU A 169 11.05 -8.08 -0.80
C GLU A 169 11.10 -6.68 -1.44
N LYS A 170 12.28 -6.29 -1.97
CA LYS A 170 12.50 -4.98 -2.62
C LYS A 170 11.68 -4.88 -3.91
N GLY A 171 11.06 -3.71 -4.17
CA GLY A 171 10.34 -3.45 -5.44
C GLY A 171 9.13 -2.52 -5.30
N SER A 172 8.69 -2.24 -4.07
CA SER A 172 7.57 -1.34 -3.82
C SER A 172 7.97 0.12 -3.88
N VAL A 173 7.10 0.97 -4.42
CA VAL A 173 7.31 2.43 -4.40
C VAL A 173 6.46 3.12 -3.32
N ALA A 174 5.66 2.36 -2.59
CA ALA A 174 4.95 2.84 -1.41
C ALA A 174 4.90 1.76 -0.33
N ALA A 175 4.92 2.19 0.94
CA ALA A 175 4.82 1.27 2.07
C ALA A 175 3.41 0.69 2.22
N PRO A 176 3.26 -0.58 2.67
CA PRO A 176 1.98 -1.12 3.15
C PRO A 176 1.65 -0.50 4.51
N THR A 177 1.00 0.68 4.49
CA THR A 177 0.98 1.63 5.61
C THR A 177 0.30 1.11 6.87
N ALA A 178 -0.68 0.21 6.77
CA ALA A 178 -1.27 -0.45 7.95
C ALA A 178 -0.23 -1.27 8.74
N GLY A 179 0.82 -1.75 8.07
CA GLY A 179 1.93 -2.46 8.72
C GLY A 179 2.88 -1.55 9.50
N LEU A 180 2.83 -0.23 9.27
CA LEU A 180 3.70 0.73 9.96
C LEU A 180 3.39 0.86 11.46
N HIS A 181 2.21 0.45 11.88
CA HIS A 181 1.79 0.45 13.28
C HIS A 181 2.43 -0.65 14.13
N PHE A 182 2.94 -1.71 13.49
CA PHE A 182 3.51 -2.85 14.21
C PHE A 182 4.97 -2.60 14.60
N THR A 183 5.33 -3.10 15.78
CA THR A 183 6.70 -3.24 16.28
C THR A 183 7.09 -4.71 16.28
N LEU A 184 8.39 -5.02 16.40
CA LEU A 184 8.84 -6.40 16.53
C LEU A 184 8.30 -7.03 17.81
N GLU A 185 8.28 -6.27 18.91
CA GLU A 185 7.76 -6.70 20.20
C GLU A 185 6.27 -7.06 20.13
N LEU A 186 5.45 -6.24 19.45
CA LEU A 186 4.04 -6.53 19.25
C LEU A 186 3.84 -7.81 18.41
N LEU A 187 4.65 -8.02 17.37
CA LEU A 187 4.59 -9.24 16.56
C LEU A 187 4.92 -10.49 17.37
N GLU A 188 5.92 -10.41 18.27
CA GLU A 188 6.25 -11.53 19.14
C GLU A 188 5.14 -11.82 20.17
N GLN A 189 4.51 -10.79 20.74
CA GLN A 189 3.36 -10.95 21.62
C GLN A 189 2.15 -11.60 20.89
N ILE A 190 1.92 -11.22 19.63
CA ILE A 190 0.87 -11.81 18.78
C ILE A 190 1.15 -13.31 18.56
N LYS A 191 2.41 -13.68 18.24
CA LYS A 191 2.80 -15.08 18.11
C LYS A 191 2.62 -15.86 19.42
N ALA A 192 3.03 -15.26 20.55
CA ALA A 192 2.88 -15.86 21.87
C ALA A 192 1.41 -16.13 22.26
N LYS A 193 0.46 -15.36 21.67
CA LYS A 193 -0.99 -15.60 21.78
C LYS A 193 -1.51 -16.71 20.86
N ASN A 194 -0.64 -17.50 20.22
CA ASN A 194 -0.98 -18.53 19.25
C ASN A 194 -1.73 -17.99 18.01
N VAL A 195 -1.42 -16.78 17.59
CA VAL A 195 -1.85 -16.20 16.31
C VAL A 195 -0.79 -16.49 15.25
N THR A 196 -1.21 -17.08 14.14
CA THR A 196 -0.30 -17.38 13.03
C THR A 196 -0.03 -16.12 12.21
N ILE A 197 1.25 -15.80 11.98
CA ILE A 197 1.66 -14.68 11.12
C ILE A 197 2.12 -15.24 9.77
N GLN A 198 1.56 -14.70 8.68
CA GLN A 198 1.92 -15.05 7.31
C GLN A 198 2.24 -13.79 6.49
N PHE A 199 3.08 -13.95 5.48
CA PHE A 199 3.52 -12.85 4.63
C PHE A 199 3.22 -13.16 3.16
N ILE A 200 2.69 -12.18 2.48
CA ILE A 200 2.58 -12.13 1.03
C ILE A 200 3.40 -10.96 0.50
N THR A 201 3.73 -10.96 -0.77
CA THR A 201 4.36 -9.81 -1.43
C THR A 201 3.37 -9.17 -2.40
N LEU A 202 3.17 -7.87 -2.29
CA LEU A 202 2.54 -7.05 -3.32
C LEU A 202 3.35 -5.77 -3.45
N HIS A 203 3.96 -5.54 -4.61
CA HIS A 203 4.70 -4.32 -4.88
C HIS A 203 3.74 -3.20 -5.26
N VAL A 204 3.56 -2.26 -4.32
CA VAL A 204 2.68 -1.11 -4.53
C VAL A 204 3.31 -0.18 -5.55
N GLY A 205 2.60 0.06 -6.66
CA GLY A 205 3.01 0.98 -7.71
C GLY A 205 2.66 2.44 -7.40
N ALA A 206 3.31 3.37 -8.10
CA ALA A 206 3.05 4.81 -7.97
C ALA A 206 1.61 5.20 -8.38
N GLY A 207 0.95 4.36 -9.18
CA GLY A 207 -0.44 4.53 -9.60
C GLY A 207 -1.46 4.57 -8.44
N THR A 208 -1.13 3.96 -7.29
CA THR A 208 -1.98 3.96 -6.09
C THR A 208 -2.23 5.37 -5.53
N PHE A 209 -1.36 6.32 -5.84
CA PHE A 209 -1.52 7.73 -5.42
C PHE A 209 -2.28 8.59 -6.44
N LEU A 210 -2.64 8.04 -7.59
CA LEU A 210 -3.36 8.79 -8.62
C LEU A 210 -4.86 8.84 -8.26
N PRO A 211 -5.50 10.00 -8.41
CA PRO A 211 -6.92 10.14 -8.15
C PRO A 211 -7.75 9.41 -9.21
N VAL A 212 -8.89 8.85 -8.80
CA VAL A 212 -9.90 8.36 -9.73
C VAL A 212 -10.48 9.55 -10.52
N LYS A 213 -10.46 9.47 -11.86
CA LYS A 213 -10.88 10.55 -12.74
C LYS A 213 -12.25 10.29 -13.41
N THR A 214 -12.74 9.07 -13.33
CA THR A 214 -14.00 8.66 -13.98
C THR A 214 -15.17 8.91 -13.04
N GLU A 215 -16.26 9.50 -13.54
CA GLU A 215 -17.47 9.71 -12.75
C GLU A 215 -18.16 8.38 -12.40
N ASN A 216 -18.23 7.47 -13.36
CA ASN A 216 -18.70 6.11 -13.14
C ASN A 216 -17.52 5.25 -12.68
N ILE A 217 -17.55 4.76 -11.43
CA ILE A 217 -16.45 3.96 -10.85
C ILE A 217 -16.15 2.68 -11.62
N TYR A 218 -17.16 2.07 -12.27
CA TYR A 218 -16.97 0.81 -13.01
C TYR A 218 -16.18 0.96 -14.32
N THR A 219 -15.96 2.20 -14.78
CA THR A 219 -15.10 2.48 -15.94
C THR A 219 -13.65 2.82 -15.55
N HIS A 220 -13.35 2.88 -14.24
CA HIS A 220 -12.00 3.10 -13.77
C HIS A 220 -11.12 1.87 -14.04
N LYS A 221 -9.94 2.10 -14.63
CA LYS A 221 -8.92 1.07 -14.82
C LYS A 221 -7.88 1.16 -13.73
N MET A 222 -7.79 0.10 -12.93
CA MET A 222 -6.74 -0.02 -11.92
C MET A 222 -5.39 -0.22 -12.58
N HIS A 223 -4.34 0.35 -11.98
CA HIS A 223 -2.97 0.00 -12.34
C HIS A 223 -2.66 -1.40 -11.82
N SER A 224 -2.00 -2.21 -12.68
CA SER A 224 -1.58 -3.54 -12.27
C SER A 224 -0.37 -3.48 -11.34
N GLU A 225 -0.35 -4.36 -10.35
CA GLU A 225 0.70 -4.48 -9.34
C GLU A 225 1.13 -5.94 -9.26
N TYR A 226 2.45 -6.17 -9.20
CA TYR A 226 2.99 -7.52 -9.00
C TYR A 226 2.66 -8.04 -7.63
N SER A 227 2.13 -9.27 -7.56
CA SER A 227 1.84 -9.95 -6.30
C SER A 227 2.29 -11.40 -6.33
N TYR A 228 2.75 -11.89 -5.17
CA TYR A 228 3.20 -13.27 -4.96
C TYR A 228 2.66 -13.83 -3.65
N ILE A 229 2.18 -15.07 -3.73
CA ILE A 229 1.77 -15.88 -2.57
C ILE A 229 2.52 -17.22 -2.64
N SER A 230 3.23 -17.57 -1.57
CA SER A 230 3.95 -18.85 -1.52
C SER A 230 3.00 -20.05 -1.32
N PRO A 231 3.42 -21.28 -1.71
CA PRO A 231 2.65 -22.48 -1.45
C PRO A 231 2.28 -22.66 0.03
N LEU A 232 3.24 -22.43 0.94
CA LEU A 232 3.04 -22.54 2.38
C LEU A 232 1.97 -21.59 2.91
N VAL A 233 1.94 -20.34 2.42
CA VAL A 233 0.92 -19.36 2.81
C VAL A 233 -0.46 -19.81 2.35
N ALA A 234 -0.58 -20.27 1.09
CA ALA A 234 -1.85 -20.73 0.57
C ALA A 234 -2.38 -21.97 1.34
N GLU A 235 -1.51 -22.92 1.65
CA GLU A 235 -1.85 -24.09 2.45
C GLU A 235 -2.31 -23.70 3.86
N THR A 236 -1.56 -22.83 4.54
CA THR A 236 -1.88 -22.36 5.89
C THR A 236 -3.26 -21.68 5.93
N ILE A 237 -3.54 -20.79 4.98
CA ILE A 237 -4.81 -20.06 4.92
C ILE A 237 -5.96 -21.00 4.58
N ASN A 238 -5.80 -21.92 3.62
CA ASN A 238 -6.82 -22.88 3.27
C ASN A 238 -7.15 -23.82 4.44
N LYS A 239 -6.13 -24.27 5.18
CA LYS A 239 -6.31 -25.06 6.40
C LYS A 239 -7.06 -24.24 7.45
N ALA A 240 -6.66 -23.00 7.72
CA ALA A 240 -7.34 -22.12 8.67
C ALA A 240 -8.82 -21.94 8.33
N LYS A 241 -9.14 -21.75 7.04
CA LYS A 241 -10.54 -21.64 6.59
C LYS A 241 -11.33 -22.91 6.79
N SER A 242 -10.75 -24.09 6.52
CA SER A 242 -11.42 -25.38 6.77
C SER A 242 -11.68 -25.64 8.25
N GLU A 243 -10.90 -25.03 9.13
CA GLU A 243 -11.03 -25.08 10.59
C GLU A 243 -11.85 -23.90 11.16
N ASN A 244 -12.48 -23.08 10.31
CA ASN A 244 -13.24 -21.87 10.67
C ASN A 244 -12.42 -20.85 11.50
N ARG A 245 -11.11 -20.81 11.31
CA ARG A 245 -10.23 -19.82 11.92
C ARG A 245 -10.28 -18.51 11.13
N ARG A 246 -10.27 -17.39 11.83
CA ARG A 246 -10.41 -16.07 11.24
C ARG A 246 -9.15 -15.65 10.49
N ILE A 247 -9.32 -15.15 9.27
CA ILE A 247 -8.25 -14.58 8.43
C ILE A 247 -8.30 -13.06 8.53
N ILE A 248 -7.23 -12.46 9.06
CA ILE A 248 -7.11 -11.02 9.28
C ILE A 248 -6.09 -10.46 8.31
N SER A 249 -6.52 -9.60 7.39
CA SER A 249 -5.62 -8.89 6.49
C SER A 249 -5.09 -7.62 7.16
N VAL A 250 -3.78 -7.43 7.12
CA VAL A 250 -3.13 -6.19 7.55
C VAL A 250 -2.83 -5.35 6.29
N GLY A 251 -3.68 -4.35 6.09
CA GLY A 251 -3.68 -3.45 4.95
C GLY A 251 -4.52 -3.94 3.76
N THR A 252 -4.95 -2.95 2.98
CA THR A 252 -5.71 -3.18 1.75
C THR A 252 -4.88 -3.90 0.68
N THR A 253 -3.54 -3.79 0.72
CA THR A 253 -2.62 -4.49 -0.19
C THR A 253 -2.64 -6.00 0.04
N ALA A 254 -2.54 -6.45 1.30
CA ALA A 254 -2.66 -7.87 1.64
C ALA A 254 -4.05 -8.41 1.28
N LEU A 255 -5.12 -7.65 1.58
CA LEU A 255 -6.49 -8.02 1.21
C LEU A 255 -6.62 -8.19 -0.31
N ARG A 256 -6.18 -7.21 -1.11
CA ARG A 256 -6.25 -7.29 -2.57
C ARG A 256 -5.48 -8.48 -3.12
N SER A 257 -4.31 -8.78 -2.57
CA SER A 257 -3.53 -9.94 -2.94
C SER A 257 -4.32 -11.23 -2.66
N LEU A 258 -4.79 -11.43 -1.42
CA LEU A 258 -5.54 -12.62 -1.02
C LEU A 258 -6.79 -12.84 -1.90
N GLU A 259 -7.58 -11.79 -2.09
CA GLU A 259 -8.81 -11.89 -2.89
C GLU A 259 -8.51 -12.12 -4.39
N SER A 260 -7.41 -11.56 -4.92
CA SER A 260 -7.03 -11.76 -6.31
C SER A 260 -6.56 -13.19 -6.61
N PHE A 261 -5.96 -13.88 -5.63
CA PHE A 261 -5.52 -15.27 -5.75
C PHE A 261 -6.59 -16.29 -5.31
N SER A 262 -7.79 -15.81 -4.97
CA SER A 262 -8.88 -16.68 -4.50
C SER A 262 -9.85 -17.07 -5.62
N ARG A 263 -10.37 -18.29 -5.53
CA ARG A 263 -11.46 -18.78 -6.38
C ARG A 263 -12.25 -19.85 -5.63
N ASN A 264 -13.58 -19.72 -5.61
CA ASN A 264 -14.48 -20.66 -4.95
C ASN A 264 -14.12 -20.92 -3.46
N GLY A 265 -13.78 -19.86 -2.73
CA GLY A 265 -13.41 -19.92 -1.31
C GLY A 265 -12.04 -20.53 -1.02
N LYS A 266 -11.24 -20.86 -2.03
CA LYS A 266 -9.90 -21.42 -1.91
C LYS A 266 -8.85 -20.41 -2.38
N LEU A 267 -7.75 -20.29 -1.64
CA LEU A 267 -6.59 -19.49 -2.01
C LEU A 267 -5.60 -20.32 -2.82
N TYR A 268 -5.09 -19.76 -3.91
CA TYR A 268 -4.05 -20.36 -4.76
C TYR A 268 -2.73 -19.63 -4.55
N HIS A 269 -1.63 -20.30 -4.82
CA HIS A 269 -0.28 -19.73 -4.75
C HIS A 269 0.26 -19.37 -6.13
N GLY A 270 1.35 -18.62 -6.17
CA GLY A 270 2.07 -18.25 -7.40
C GLY A 270 2.37 -16.77 -7.47
N ALA A 271 2.76 -16.32 -8.65
CA ALA A 271 3.05 -14.92 -8.96
C ALA A 271 2.16 -14.46 -10.12
N LYS A 272 1.65 -13.24 -10.02
CA LYS A 272 0.91 -12.57 -11.11
C LYS A 272 0.86 -11.08 -10.93
N GLU A 273 0.53 -10.36 -11.98
CA GLU A 273 0.03 -8.99 -11.87
C GLU A 273 -1.46 -9.00 -11.50
N THR A 274 -1.86 -8.11 -10.60
CA THR A 274 -3.25 -7.93 -10.19
C THR A 274 -3.67 -6.48 -10.36
N ASP A 275 -4.78 -6.28 -11.04
CA ASP A 275 -5.50 -5.02 -11.21
C ASP A 275 -6.88 -5.07 -10.52
N ILE A 276 -7.03 -5.97 -9.54
CA ILE A 276 -8.30 -6.16 -8.85
C ILE A 276 -8.82 -4.84 -8.28
N PHE A 277 -10.02 -4.47 -8.71
CA PHE A 277 -10.76 -3.29 -8.24
C PHE A 277 -11.96 -3.74 -7.40
N ILE A 278 -11.82 -3.63 -6.09
CA ILE A 278 -12.85 -4.05 -5.13
C ILE A 278 -13.77 -2.86 -4.84
N THR A 279 -15.03 -3.01 -5.19
CA THR A 279 -16.10 -2.03 -4.99
C THR A 279 -17.30 -2.67 -4.31
N PRO A 280 -18.25 -1.90 -3.75
CA PRO A 280 -19.46 -2.44 -3.14
C PRO A 280 -20.19 -3.42 -4.06
N GLY A 281 -20.56 -4.57 -3.51
CA GLY A 281 -21.09 -5.73 -4.24
C GLY A 281 -20.06 -6.83 -4.50
N TYR A 282 -18.76 -6.59 -4.25
CA TYR A 282 -17.74 -7.63 -4.31
C TYR A 282 -17.99 -8.71 -3.25
N LYS A 283 -17.85 -9.98 -3.64
CA LYS A 283 -18.02 -11.13 -2.73
C LYS A 283 -16.65 -11.61 -2.23
N PHE A 284 -16.29 -11.17 -1.03
CA PHE A 284 -15.03 -11.58 -0.40
C PHE A 284 -15.00 -13.08 -0.13
N GLN A 285 -13.90 -13.73 -0.45
CA GLN A 285 -13.75 -15.18 -0.39
C GLN A 285 -12.87 -15.62 0.79
N ILE A 286 -11.83 -14.86 1.11
CA ILE A 286 -10.79 -15.27 2.05
C ILE A 286 -10.82 -14.44 3.33
N VAL A 287 -10.85 -13.12 3.22
CA VAL A 287 -10.61 -12.22 4.36
C VAL A 287 -11.85 -12.04 5.21
N ASP A 288 -11.72 -12.22 6.52
CA ASP A 288 -12.80 -12.08 7.50
C ASP A 288 -12.71 -10.75 8.28
N SER A 289 -11.47 -10.25 8.50
CA SER A 289 -11.23 -8.96 9.17
C SER A 289 -10.12 -8.19 8.47
N LEU A 290 -10.21 -6.87 8.51
CA LEU A 290 -9.26 -5.96 7.87
C LEU A 290 -8.76 -4.93 8.89
N ILE A 291 -7.44 -4.84 9.05
CA ILE A 291 -6.78 -3.74 9.76
C ILE A 291 -6.25 -2.78 8.70
N THR A 292 -6.66 -1.51 8.75
CA THR A 292 -6.25 -0.53 7.74
C THR A 292 -6.26 0.90 8.29
N ASN A 293 -5.55 1.81 7.59
CA ASN A 293 -5.61 3.24 7.87
C ASN A 293 -6.91 3.86 7.35
N PHE A 294 -7.19 5.11 7.74
CA PHE A 294 -8.22 5.92 7.10
C PHE A 294 -7.76 6.41 5.72
N HIS A 295 -8.63 6.30 4.72
CA HIS A 295 -8.35 6.63 3.33
C HIS A 295 -8.98 7.97 2.92
N LEU A 296 -8.47 8.55 1.83
CA LEU A 296 -8.98 9.81 1.29
C LEU A 296 -10.37 9.64 0.62
N PRO A 297 -11.18 10.71 0.58
CA PRO A 297 -12.41 10.71 -0.19
C PRO A 297 -12.13 10.41 -1.67
N LYS A 298 -13.09 9.79 -2.35
CA LYS A 298 -13.03 9.42 -3.77
C LYS A 298 -11.86 8.48 -4.15
N SER A 299 -11.20 7.84 -3.17
CA SER A 299 -10.11 6.90 -3.45
C SER A 299 -10.61 5.48 -3.65
N THR A 300 -9.87 4.69 -4.45
CA THR A 300 -10.13 3.26 -4.66
C THR A 300 -10.07 2.47 -3.34
N LEU A 301 -9.23 2.91 -2.40
CA LEU A 301 -9.08 2.28 -1.10
C LEU A 301 -10.28 2.56 -0.18
N PHE A 302 -10.87 3.75 -0.25
CA PHE A 302 -12.13 4.04 0.46
C PHE A 302 -13.29 3.20 -0.10
N MET A 303 -13.34 3.02 -1.43
CA MET A 303 -14.32 2.14 -2.06
C MET A 303 -14.18 0.68 -1.60
N LEU A 304 -12.94 0.19 -1.47
CA LEU A 304 -12.66 -1.16 -0.96
C LEU A 304 -13.15 -1.31 0.50
N VAL A 305 -12.88 -0.34 1.37
CA VAL A 305 -13.34 -0.38 2.77
C VAL A 305 -14.87 -0.33 2.83
N CYS A 306 -15.52 0.47 2.00
CA CYS A 306 -16.99 0.50 1.84
C CYS A 306 -17.53 -0.85 1.33
N ALA A 307 -16.83 -1.51 0.43
CA ALA A 307 -17.20 -2.85 -0.03
C ALA A 307 -17.10 -3.90 1.09
N PHE A 308 -16.07 -3.77 1.94
CA PHE A 308 -15.79 -4.73 3.01
C PHE A 308 -16.78 -4.67 4.15
N SER A 309 -17.10 -3.49 4.66
CA SER A 309 -17.90 -3.31 5.86
C SER A 309 -19.23 -2.59 5.64
N GLY A 310 -19.58 -2.26 4.38
CA GLY A 310 -20.82 -1.55 4.04
C GLY A 310 -20.64 -0.03 3.95
N ILE A 311 -21.28 0.59 2.95
CA ILE A 311 -21.11 2.03 2.66
C ILE A 311 -21.61 2.90 3.80
N GLY A 312 -22.80 2.58 4.34
CA GLY A 312 -23.43 3.37 5.41
C GLY A 312 -22.61 3.31 6.69
N GLU A 313 -22.22 2.12 7.08
CA GLU A 313 -21.42 1.84 8.27
C GLU A 313 -20.06 2.56 8.21
N VAL A 314 -19.38 2.47 7.07
CA VAL A 314 -18.06 3.10 6.86
C VAL A 314 -18.19 4.62 6.85
N LYS A 315 -19.20 5.20 6.21
CA LYS A 315 -19.41 6.66 6.23
C LYS A 315 -19.70 7.17 7.65
N ASN A 316 -20.49 6.46 8.42
CA ASN A 316 -20.74 6.80 9.83
C ASN A 316 -19.47 6.71 10.68
N LEU A 317 -18.66 5.66 10.46
CA LEU A 317 -17.36 5.49 11.11
C LEU A 317 -16.41 6.65 10.78
N TYR A 318 -16.33 7.04 9.50
CA TYR A 318 -15.46 8.14 9.07
C TYR A 318 -15.92 9.50 9.63
N LYS A 319 -17.24 9.72 9.68
CA LYS A 319 -17.81 10.89 10.37
C LYS A 319 -17.41 10.91 11.83
N TYR A 320 -17.59 9.80 12.54
CA TYR A 320 -17.16 9.67 13.93
C TYR A 320 -15.67 9.94 14.11
N ALA A 321 -14.82 9.40 13.25
CA ALA A 321 -13.37 9.60 13.29
C ALA A 321 -12.99 11.08 13.10
N ILE A 322 -13.65 11.79 12.18
CA ILE A 322 -13.46 13.23 11.94
C ILE A 322 -13.91 14.04 13.17
N ASP A 323 -15.09 13.76 13.70
CA ASP A 323 -15.65 14.46 14.86
C ASP A 323 -14.75 14.27 16.11
N ASN A 324 -14.07 13.12 16.22
CA ASN A 324 -13.12 12.80 17.29
C ASN A 324 -11.66 13.11 16.95
N LYS A 325 -11.39 13.87 15.88
CA LYS A 325 -10.07 14.35 15.48
C LYS A 325 -9.04 13.22 15.32
N MET A 326 -9.47 12.06 14.82
CA MET A 326 -8.53 10.98 14.45
C MET A 326 -7.68 11.40 13.27
N ARG A 327 -6.49 10.84 13.18
CA ARG A 327 -5.51 11.15 12.15
C ARG A 327 -5.75 10.28 10.92
N PHE A 328 -5.64 10.87 9.74
CA PHE A 328 -5.94 10.23 8.46
C PHE A 328 -4.68 9.93 7.65
N PHE A 329 -4.79 8.99 6.74
CA PHE A 329 -3.88 8.58 5.70
C PHE A 329 -2.68 7.75 6.20
N SER A 330 -1.52 7.75 5.47
CA SER A 330 -0.43 6.76 5.66
C SER A 330 0.20 6.75 7.05
N TYR A 331 0.32 7.92 7.69
CA TYR A 331 0.85 8.08 9.05
C TYR A 331 -0.24 8.34 10.09
N GLY A 332 -1.50 8.19 9.67
CA GLY A 332 -2.66 8.38 10.52
C GLY A 332 -2.92 7.21 11.48
N ASP A 333 -4.11 7.20 12.03
CA ASP A 333 -4.61 6.15 12.90
C ASP A 333 -5.15 4.97 12.09
N ALA A 334 -5.50 3.88 12.77
CA ALA A 334 -5.98 2.65 12.17
C ALA A 334 -7.42 2.33 12.58
N MET A 335 -8.04 1.44 11.83
CA MET A 335 -9.31 0.81 12.15
C MET A 335 -9.19 -0.71 11.98
N MET A 336 -9.88 -1.47 12.80
CA MET A 336 -10.09 -2.90 12.61
C MET A 336 -11.55 -3.14 12.24
N LEU A 337 -11.78 -3.72 11.08
CA LEU A 337 -13.07 -3.91 10.46
C LEU A 337 -13.40 -5.40 10.34
N HIS A 338 -14.67 -5.74 10.44
CA HIS A 338 -15.19 -7.06 10.10
C HIS A 338 -15.93 -7.01 8.77
N ARG A 339 -15.81 -8.10 8.02
CA ARG A 339 -16.56 -8.28 6.80
C ARG A 339 -18.06 -8.26 7.09
N LYS A 340 -18.80 -7.43 6.33
CA LYS A 340 -20.26 -7.46 6.38
C LYS A 340 -20.76 -8.78 5.82
N THR A 341 -21.49 -9.53 6.63
CA THR A 341 -22.25 -10.70 6.16
C THR A 341 -23.49 -10.21 5.45
N HIS A 342 -23.73 -10.71 4.25
CA HIS A 342 -24.92 -10.40 3.44
C HIS A 342 -26.09 -11.30 3.82
#